data_0d94f7c444ecdfe5425f33d0131f2dd2
#
_entry.id   0d94f7c444ecdfe5425f33d0131f2dd2
#
_cell.length_a   1.000
_cell.length_b   1.000
_cell.length_c   1.000
_cell.angle_alpha   90.00
_cell.angle_beta   90.00
_cell.angle_gamma   90.00
#
_symmetry.space_group_name_H-M   'P 1'
#
loop_
_entity.id
_entity.type
_entity.pdbx_description
1 polymer ?
#
loop_
_entity_poly.entity_id
_entity_poly.type
_entity_poly.pdbx_seq_one_letter_code
_entity_poly.pdbx_strand_id
1 'polypeptide(L)'
;MTVTAVRPLAPATRSRARHSAGLAAAAVAVLALAAASMFVGVSDVSLPALLAGDTAAMDVFWISRVPRTFAVVLAGMAVAVAGLIMQLMARNRFVEPSTVGTVESATLGILAVTVFAPQAPVLVKMLVASAFALLGTALFLAILRRLPARNTLLIPLVGIMLGGVIAAVTTFFAYRYDLLQTLSNWMIGDFSGVLRGRYELLWIVAVLILLGLLAADRFTVAGMGQDFTTNLGLNYGRTMRLGLIIVSLISAVVVTTVGAVPFLGLVVPNIVSLIFGDNLRRAVPWTALFGAAFVLVCDIIGRTIRYPYEVPVGMVMSVLGAVLFLVLILRKRNA
;
A
#
# COMPACT_ATOMS: atom_id res chain seq x y z
N MET A 1 56.71 3.12 13.73
CA MET A 1 55.42 3.69 14.12
C MET A 1 54.85 4.47 12.96
N THR A 2 54.01 3.83 12.14
CA THR A 2 53.38 4.46 10.96
C THR A 2 52.04 5.04 11.44
N VAL A 3 51.94 6.36 11.50
CA VAL A 3 50.69 7.08 11.80
C VAL A 3 49.78 6.98 10.62
N THR A 4 48.73 6.15 10.74
CA THR A 4 47.65 6.03 9.73
C THR A 4 46.84 7.33 9.73
N ALA A 5 46.93 8.11 8.67
CA ALA A 5 46.19 9.35 8.48
C ALA A 5 44.66 9.05 8.51
N VAL A 6 43.98 9.57 9.50
CA VAL A 6 42.51 9.51 9.60
C VAL A 6 41.93 10.36 8.48
N ARG A 7 41.28 9.70 7.50
CA ARG A 7 40.55 10.38 6.41
C ARG A 7 39.46 11.25 7.02
N PRO A 8 39.38 12.56 6.71
CA PRO A 8 38.30 13.41 7.23
C PRO A 8 36.95 12.92 6.76
N LEU A 9 36.04 12.69 7.70
CA LEU A 9 34.65 12.38 7.43
C LEU A 9 34.02 13.54 6.63
N ALA A 10 33.48 13.25 5.44
CA ALA A 10 32.80 14.24 4.62
C ALA A 10 31.65 14.88 5.42
N PRO A 11 31.45 16.22 5.34
CA PRO A 11 30.52 16.94 6.19
C PRO A 11 29.09 16.45 5.98
N ALA A 12 28.42 16.09 7.07
CA ALA A 12 27.05 15.55 7.14
C ALA A 12 25.99 16.43 6.44
N THR A 13 26.29 17.71 6.22
CA THR A 13 25.43 18.69 5.51
C THR A 13 25.27 18.40 4.01
N ARG A 14 26.34 17.93 3.32
CA ARG A 14 26.25 17.55 1.89
C ARG A 14 25.38 16.32 1.66
N SER A 15 25.33 15.38 2.59
CA SER A 15 24.50 14.19 2.50
C SER A 15 22.99 14.53 2.65
N ARG A 16 22.65 15.44 3.57
CA ARG A 16 21.25 15.90 3.76
C ARG A 16 20.74 16.68 2.54
N ALA A 17 21.52 17.59 1.97
CA ALA A 17 21.13 18.37 0.81
C ALA A 17 20.90 17.48 -0.44
N ARG A 18 21.72 16.48 -0.67
CA ARG A 18 21.55 15.50 -1.76
C ARG A 18 20.29 14.66 -1.58
N HIS A 19 19.99 14.25 -0.35
CA HIS A 19 18.78 13.47 -0.05
C HIS A 19 17.50 14.28 -0.28
N SER A 20 17.44 15.53 0.21
CA SER A 20 16.29 16.42 -0.01
C SER A 20 16.10 16.79 -1.49
N ALA A 21 17.18 17.04 -2.22
CA ALA A 21 17.12 17.30 -3.67
C ALA A 21 16.60 16.07 -4.44
N GLY A 22 17.03 14.86 -4.07
CA GLY A 22 16.54 13.62 -4.66
C GLY A 22 15.03 13.40 -4.39
N LEU A 23 14.56 13.64 -3.16
CA LEU A 23 13.14 13.56 -2.83
C LEU A 23 12.30 14.59 -3.61
N ALA A 24 12.78 15.83 -3.73
CA ALA A 24 12.11 16.85 -4.52
C ALA A 24 12.03 16.45 -6.01
N ALA A 25 13.11 15.94 -6.59
CA ALA A 25 13.10 15.45 -7.96
C ALA A 25 12.14 14.27 -8.16
N ALA A 26 12.10 13.32 -7.22
CA ALA A 26 11.14 12.21 -7.26
C ALA A 26 9.69 12.70 -7.12
N ALA A 27 9.42 13.65 -6.25
CA ALA A 27 8.10 14.25 -6.10
C ALA A 27 7.65 14.96 -7.39
N VAL A 28 8.54 15.74 -8.02
CA VAL A 28 8.27 16.39 -9.32
C VAL A 28 7.99 15.34 -10.40
N ALA A 29 8.77 14.25 -10.45
CA ALA A 29 8.53 13.16 -11.40
C ALA A 29 7.16 12.48 -11.19
N VAL A 30 6.76 12.23 -9.94
CA VAL A 30 5.43 11.68 -9.62
C VAL A 30 4.32 12.65 -10.00
N LEU A 31 4.48 13.95 -9.74
CA LEU A 31 3.51 14.97 -10.13
C LEU A 31 3.39 15.08 -11.66
N ALA A 32 4.50 15.04 -12.38
CA ALA A 32 4.50 15.03 -13.85
C ALA A 32 3.79 13.78 -14.41
N LEU A 33 4.07 12.61 -13.83
CA LEU A 33 3.42 11.35 -14.20
C LEU A 33 1.91 11.37 -13.87
N ALA A 34 1.53 11.94 -12.73
CA ALA A 34 0.13 12.12 -12.35
C ALA A 34 -0.59 13.08 -13.31
N ALA A 35 0.04 14.20 -13.66
CA ALA A 35 -0.49 15.13 -14.66
C ALA A 35 -0.66 14.45 -16.03
N ALA A 36 0.34 13.70 -16.50
CA ALA A 36 0.26 12.92 -17.74
C ALA A 36 -0.88 11.89 -17.69
N SER A 37 -1.06 11.20 -16.55
CA SER A 37 -2.12 10.21 -16.34
C SER A 37 -3.52 10.81 -16.51
N MET A 38 -3.72 12.10 -16.19
CA MET A 38 -5.03 12.76 -16.33
C MET A 38 -5.49 12.88 -17.80
N PHE A 39 -4.54 12.90 -18.73
CA PHE A 39 -4.83 13.01 -20.17
C PHE A 39 -4.87 11.66 -20.90
N VAL A 40 -4.55 10.56 -20.23
CA VAL A 40 -4.63 9.20 -20.82
C VAL A 40 -6.02 8.62 -20.61
N GLY A 41 -6.66 8.10 -21.66
CA GLY A 41 -7.93 7.36 -21.59
C GLY A 41 -8.82 7.54 -22.81
N VAL A 42 -9.97 6.86 -22.82
CA VAL A 42 -10.86 6.76 -23.97
C VAL A 42 -11.58 8.07 -24.33
N SER A 43 -11.92 8.87 -23.31
CA SER A 43 -12.57 10.18 -23.56
C SER A 43 -11.53 11.21 -23.99
N ASP A 44 -11.80 11.95 -25.03
CA ASP A 44 -10.92 13.01 -25.56
C ASP A 44 -10.90 14.23 -24.62
N VAL A 45 -10.07 14.14 -23.58
CA VAL A 45 -9.74 15.28 -22.72
C VAL A 45 -8.38 15.80 -23.14
N SER A 46 -8.39 16.82 -24.02
CA SER A 46 -7.16 17.46 -24.47
C SER A 46 -6.97 18.82 -23.77
N LEU A 47 -5.71 19.23 -23.62
CA LEU A 47 -5.41 20.55 -23.05
C LEU A 47 -6.05 21.70 -23.83
N PRO A 48 -6.04 21.69 -25.19
CA PRO A 48 -6.76 22.69 -25.96
C PRO A 48 -8.27 22.73 -25.69
N ALA A 49 -8.94 21.57 -25.57
CA ALA A 49 -10.37 21.50 -25.27
C ALA A 49 -10.70 22.10 -23.89
N LEU A 50 -9.86 21.82 -22.88
CA LEU A 50 -10.01 22.42 -21.54
C LEU A 50 -9.81 23.93 -21.56
N LEU A 51 -8.83 24.43 -22.31
CA LEU A 51 -8.55 25.86 -22.46
C LEU A 51 -9.63 26.59 -23.27
N ALA A 52 -10.27 25.89 -24.23
CA ALA A 52 -11.40 26.42 -25.00
C ALA A 52 -12.72 26.46 -24.21
N GLY A 53 -12.74 25.91 -22.98
CA GLY A 53 -13.93 25.92 -22.13
C GLY A 53 -14.98 24.88 -22.55
N ASP A 54 -14.57 23.79 -23.20
CA ASP A 54 -15.48 22.68 -23.53
C ASP A 54 -16.04 22.06 -22.25
N THR A 55 -17.34 22.23 -22.03
CA THR A 55 -18.03 21.80 -20.80
C THR A 55 -17.99 20.29 -20.65
N ALA A 56 -18.09 19.50 -21.74
CA ALA A 56 -18.04 18.05 -21.71
C ALA A 56 -16.64 17.55 -21.30
N ALA A 57 -15.57 18.15 -21.86
CA ALA A 57 -14.21 17.84 -21.48
C ALA A 57 -13.93 18.22 -20.01
N MET A 58 -14.43 19.37 -19.55
CA MET A 58 -14.30 19.81 -18.16
C MET A 58 -15.02 18.88 -17.18
N ASP A 59 -16.23 18.44 -17.50
CA ASP A 59 -16.97 17.49 -16.66
C ASP A 59 -16.24 16.16 -16.52
N VAL A 60 -15.77 15.58 -17.62
CA VAL A 60 -14.98 14.33 -17.57
C VAL A 60 -13.70 14.53 -16.75
N PHE A 61 -13.02 15.65 -16.93
CA PHE A 61 -11.79 15.97 -16.21
C PHE A 61 -12.02 16.01 -14.69
N TRP A 62 -13.00 16.78 -14.23
CA TRP A 62 -13.24 17.00 -12.80
C TRP A 62 -14.00 15.86 -12.11
N ILE A 63 -14.87 15.13 -12.83
CA ILE A 63 -15.70 14.06 -12.24
C ILE A 63 -14.96 12.73 -12.25
N SER A 64 -14.10 12.47 -13.23
CA SER A 64 -13.45 11.18 -13.42
C SER A 64 -11.92 11.24 -13.35
N ARG A 65 -11.24 12.07 -14.16
CA ARG A 65 -9.79 12.04 -14.32
C ARG A 65 -9.04 12.46 -13.06
N VAL A 66 -9.42 13.59 -12.48
CA VAL A 66 -8.83 14.11 -11.25
C VAL A 66 -9.05 13.16 -10.07
N PRO A 67 -10.29 12.70 -9.76
CA PRO A 67 -10.54 11.75 -8.69
C PRO A 67 -9.76 10.44 -8.84
N ARG A 68 -9.74 9.86 -10.05
CA ARG A 68 -8.98 8.64 -10.32
C ARG A 68 -7.49 8.81 -10.06
N THR A 69 -6.89 9.87 -10.58
CA THR A 69 -5.45 10.12 -10.40
C THR A 69 -5.10 10.31 -8.92
N PHE A 70 -5.90 11.06 -8.17
CA PHE A 70 -5.71 11.19 -6.72
C PHE A 70 -5.85 9.85 -6.00
N ALA A 71 -6.84 9.03 -6.37
CA ALA A 71 -7.03 7.72 -5.79
C ALA A 71 -5.84 6.79 -6.04
N VAL A 72 -5.32 6.77 -7.27
CA VAL A 72 -4.13 5.99 -7.66
C VAL A 72 -2.92 6.41 -6.84
N VAL A 73 -2.66 7.72 -6.72
CA VAL A 73 -1.53 8.26 -5.94
C VAL A 73 -1.68 7.93 -4.46
N LEU A 74 -2.83 8.24 -3.86
CA LEU A 74 -3.07 8.02 -2.43
C LEU A 74 -3.03 6.53 -2.06
N ALA A 75 -3.70 5.67 -2.82
CA ALA A 75 -3.68 4.22 -2.59
C ALA A 75 -2.27 3.65 -2.78
N GLY A 76 -1.55 4.11 -3.81
CA GLY A 76 -0.18 3.70 -4.07
C GLY A 76 0.77 4.05 -2.92
N MET A 77 0.74 5.28 -2.46
CA MET A 77 1.51 5.74 -1.30
C MET A 77 1.20 4.93 -0.05
N ALA A 78 -0.09 4.74 0.21
CA ALA A 78 -0.58 4.15 1.43
C ALA A 78 -0.25 2.66 1.58
N VAL A 79 -0.55 1.86 0.56
CA VAL A 79 -0.30 0.42 0.60
C VAL A 79 1.20 0.12 0.67
N ALA A 80 2.02 0.91 -0.04
CA ALA A 80 3.47 0.79 0.06
C ALA A 80 3.98 1.10 1.47
N VAL A 81 3.50 2.17 2.10
CA VAL A 81 3.86 2.53 3.48
C VAL A 81 3.32 1.51 4.50
N ALA A 82 2.09 1.01 4.31
CA ALA A 82 1.53 -0.05 5.15
C ALA A 82 2.38 -1.34 5.06
N GLY A 83 2.84 -1.70 3.85
CA GLY A 83 3.76 -2.80 3.64
C GLY A 83 5.06 -2.63 4.40
N LEU A 84 5.67 -1.45 4.32
CA LEU A 84 6.91 -1.13 5.05
C LEU A 84 6.74 -1.27 6.57
N ILE A 85 5.65 -0.73 7.14
CA ILE A 85 5.33 -0.86 8.56
C ILE A 85 5.14 -2.35 8.92
N MET A 86 4.41 -3.09 8.07
CA MET A 86 4.12 -4.50 8.31
C MET A 86 5.38 -5.37 8.29
N GLN A 87 6.31 -5.12 7.35
CA GLN A 87 7.60 -5.80 7.28
C GLN A 87 8.41 -5.63 8.57
N LEU A 88 8.41 -4.43 9.15
CA LEU A 88 9.08 -4.16 10.42
C LEU A 88 8.38 -4.83 11.60
N MET A 89 7.06 -4.78 11.66
CA MET A 89 6.28 -5.42 12.73
C MET A 89 6.47 -6.95 12.74
N ALA A 90 6.47 -7.56 11.57
CA ALA A 90 6.69 -8.99 11.38
C ALA A 90 8.19 -9.37 11.36
N ARG A 91 9.10 -8.38 11.35
CA ARG A 91 10.55 -8.56 11.15
C ARG A 91 10.87 -9.44 9.95
N ASN A 92 10.08 -9.30 8.92
CA ASN A 92 10.20 -10.10 7.71
C ASN A 92 9.88 -9.26 6.48
N ARG A 93 10.82 -9.18 5.55
CA ARG A 93 10.71 -8.40 4.30
C ARG A 93 9.73 -8.99 3.28
N PHE A 94 9.25 -10.21 3.52
CA PHE A 94 8.30 -10.91 2.64
C PHE A 94 6.85 -10.77 3.11
N VAL A 95 6.58 -9.91 4.08
CA VAL A 95 5.25 -9.70 4.66
C VAL A 95 4.67 -8.39 4.17
N GLU A 96 3.44 -8.44 3.72
CA GLU A 96 2.61 -7.29 3.39
C GLU A 96 1.16 -7.52 3.86
N PRO A 97 0.28 -6.50 3.88
CA PRO A 97 -1.09 -6.69 4.36
C PRO A 97 -1.89 -7.78 3.64
N SER A 98 -1.67 -7.97 2.33
CA SER A 98 -2.35 -9.01 1.54
C SER A 98 -1.84 -10.43 1.82
N THR A 99 -0.61 -10.57 2.35
CA THR A 99 -0.03 -11.90 2.66
C THR A 99 -0.31 -12.38 4.08
N VAL A 100 -0.99 -11.59 4.90
CA VAL A 100 -1.23 -11.91 6.32
C VAL A 100 -2.72 -12.02 6.69
N GLY A 101 -3.59 -12.04 5.68
CA GLY A 101 -5.02 -12.15 5.89
C GLY A 101 -5.72 -10.83 6.25
N THR A 102 -5.04 -9.69 6.18
CA THR A 102 -5.65 -8.37 6.49
C THR A 102 -6.68 -7.99 5.43
N VAL A 103 -6.36 -8.19 4.16
CA VAL A 103 -7.25 -7.88 3.03
C VAL A 103 -8.46 -8.81 3.02
N GLU A 104 -8.24 -10.11 3.21
CA GLU A 104 -9.30 -11.13 3.29
C GLU A 104 -10.24 -10.85 4.46
N SER A 105 -9.69 -10.44 5.61
CA SER A 105 -10.50 -10.03 6.76
C SER A 105 -11.32 -8.78 6.47
N ALA A 106 -10.74 -7.75 5.85
CA ALA A 106 -11.46 -6.56 5.42
C ALA A 106 -12.61 -6.93 4.48
N THR A 107 -12.36 -7.81 3.51
CA THR A 107 -13.35 -8.28 2.53
C THR A 107 -14.48 -9.06 3.22
N LEU A 108 -14.17 -9.91 4.20
CA LEU A 108 -15.17 -10.57 5.03
C LEU A 108 -16.05 -9.54 5.78
N GLY A 109 -15.44 -8.48 6.31
CA GLY A 109 -16.16 -7.37 6.95
C GLY A 109 -17.10 -6.64 5.98
N ILE A 110 -16.64 -6.35 4.75
CA ILE A 110 -17.49 -5.75 3.70
C ILE A 110 -18.65 -6.67 3.35
N LEU A 111 -18.38 -7.97 3.19
CA LEU A 111 -19.43 -8.98 2.91
C LEU A 111 -20.46 -9.01 4.02
N ALA A 112 -20.02 -9.06 5.27
CA ALA A 112 -20.94 -9.08 6.44
C ALA A 112 -21.88 -7.85 6.42
N VAL A 113 -21.35 -6.64 6.21
CA VAL A 113 -22.22 -5.44 6.12
C VAL A 113 -23.13 -5.51 4.90
N THR A 114 -22.65 -6.01 3.77
CA THR A 114 -23.44 -6.10 2.54
C THR A 114 -24.61 -7.07 2.70
N VAL A 115 -24.43 -8.15 3.46
CA VAL A 115 -25.49 -9.12 3.75
C VAL A 115 -26.47 -8.61 4.79
N PHE A 116 -25.98 -8.08 5.93
CA PHE A 116 -26.84 -7.72 7.06
C PHE A 116 -27.38 -6.28 7.01
N ALA A 117 -26.69 -5.39 6.31
CA ALA A 117 -27.07 -3.99 6.17
C ALA A 117 -26.72 -3.46 4.75
N PRO A 118 -27.38 -3.94 3.68
CA PRO A 118 -27.03 -3.63 2.29
C PRO A 118 -27.07 -2.13 1.98
N GLN A 119 -27.96 -1.39 2.63
CA GLN A 119 -28.14 0.05 2.47
C GLN A 119 -27.17 0.89 3.32
N ALA A 120 -26.24 0.26 4.05
CA ALA A 120 -25.29 0.98 4.90
C ALA A 120 -24.39 1.91 4.05
N PRO A 121 -24.15 3.15 4.52
CA PRO A 121 -23.22 4.08 3.88
C PRO A 121 -21.82 3.47 3.74
N VAL A 122 -21.07 3.93 2.73
CA VAL A 122 -19.68 3.46 2.48
C VAL A 122 -18.80 3.60 3.73
N LEU A 123 -19.00 4.66 4.51
CA LEU A 123 -18.27 4.88 5.76
C LEU A 123 -18.49 3.73 6.77
N VAL A 124 -19.73 3.24 6.92
CA VAL A 124 -20.03 2.10 7.81
C VAL A 124 -19.37 0.83 7.30
N LYS A 125 -19.43 0.57 5.99
CA LYS A 125 -18.72 -0.56 5.35
C LYS A 125 -17.22 -0.50 5.63
N MET A 126 -16.62 0.68 5.50
CA MET A 126 -15.21 0.93 5.78
C MET A 126 -14.86 0.70 7.27
N LEU A 127 -15.68 1.18 8.21
CA LEU A 127 -15.43 0.99 9.64
C LEU A 127 -15.50 -0.49 10.03
N VAL A 128 -16.49 -1.23 9.53
CA VAL A 128 -16.59 -2.67 9.77
C VAL A 128 -15.45 -3.43 9.11
N ALA A 129 -15.10 -3.10 7.86
CA ALA A 129 -13.94 -3.67 7.19
C ALA A 129 -12.65 -3.43 7.99
N SER A 130 -12.49 -2.22 8.56
CA SER A 130 -11.35 -1.88 9.41
C SER A 130 -11.31 -2.69 10.69
N ALA A 131 -12.45 -2.91 11.33
CA ALA A 131 -12.56 -3.74 12.54
C ALA A 131 -12.16 -5.20 12.23
N PHE A 132 -12.68 -5.76 11.13
CA PHE A 132 -12.32 -7.11 10.69
C PHE A 132 -10.83 -7.20 10.29
N ALA A 133 -10.29 -6.22 9.58
CA ALA A 133 -8.87 -6.14 9.24
C ALA A 133 -7.98 -6.10 10.49
N LEU A 134 -8.37 -5.31 11.50
CA LEU A 134 -7.70 -5.26 12.81
C LEU A 134 -7.72 -6.61 13.50
N LEU A 135 -8.86 -7.28 13.55
CA LEU A 135 -9.01 -8.60 14.16
C LEU A 135 -8.16 -9.65 13.44
N GLY A 136 -8.20 -9.69 12.10
CA GLY A 136 -7.42 -10.63 11.30
C GLY A 136 -5.90 -10.41 11.46
N THR A 137 -5.45 -9.16 11.41
CA THR A 137 -4.02 -8.86 11.60
C THR A 137 -3.60 -9.10 13.05
N ALA A 138 -4.46 -8.82 14.04
CA ALA A 138 -4.19 -9.15 15.45
C ALA A 138 -4.09 -10.66 15.67
N LEU A 139 -4.98 -11.44 15.03
CA LEU A 139 -4.94 -12.90 15.06
C LEU A 139 -3.64 -13.43 14.44
N PHE A 140 -3.26 -12.93 13.26
CA PHE A 140 -1.99 -13.27 12.63
C PHE A 140 -0.81 -13.02 13.57
N LEU A 141 -0.71 -11.83 14.17
CA LEU A 141 0.38 -11.50 15.10
C LEU A 141 0.33 -12.34 16.39
N ALA A 142 -0.85 -12.72 16.86
CA ALA A 142 -1.01 -13.62 18.00
C ALA A 142 -0.49 -15.03 17.70
N ILE A 143 -0.78 -15.56 16.51
CA ILE A 143 -0.25 -16.84 16.04
C ILE A 143 1.28 -16.76 15.91
N LEU A 144 1.77 -15.67 15.29
CA LEU A 144 3.19 -15.46 15.07
C LEU A 144 4.01 -15.46 16.36
N ARG A 145 3.47 -14.88 17.45
CA ARG A 145 4.12 -14.87 18.78
C ARG A 145 4.32 -16.26 19.38
N ARG A 146 3.54 -17.26 18.95
CA ARG A 146 3.64 -18.65 19.42
C ARG A 146 4.60 -19.51 18.60
N LEU A 147 5.10 -18.98 17.47
CA LEU A 147 6.03 -19.68 16.61
C LEU A 147 7.49 -19.45 17.04
N PRO A 148 8.35 -20.46 16.93
CA PRO A 148 9.78 -20.29 17.22
C PRO A 148 10.41 -19.29 16.26
N ALA A 149 11.12 -18.28 16.79
CA ALA A 149 11.70 -17.15 16.08
C ALA A 149 12.74 -17.50 14.99
N ARG A 150 13.11 -18.77 14.87
CA ARG A 150 14.22 -19.22 13.98
C ARG A 150 13.84 -19.41 12.51
N ASN A 151 12.54 -19.43 12.15
CA ASN A 151 12.10 -19.76 10.79
C ASN A 151 11.38 -18.57 10.13
N THR A 152 12.12 -17.72 9.47
CA THR A 152 11.58 -16.54 8.74
C THR A 152 10.64 -16.92 7.59
N LEU A 153 10.75 -18.13 7.02
CA LEU A 153 9.87 -18.63 5.96
C LEU A 153 8.48 -19.03 6.46
N LEU A 154 8.34 -19.40 7.74
CA LEU A 154 7.03 -19.76 8.31
C LEU A 154 6.10 -18.55 8.43
N ILE A 155 6.64 -17.35 8.54
CA ILE A 155 5.85 -16.14 8.75
C ILE A 155 4.88 -15.88 7.58
N PRO A 156 5.34 -15.77 6.32
CA PRO A 156 4.45 -15.63 5.18
C PRO A 156 3.52 -16.84 5.00
N LEU A 157 4.00 -18.05 5.25
CA LEU A 157 3.21 -19.27 5.09
C LEU A 157 1.99 -19.28 6.02
N VAL A 158 2.18 -18.94 7.29
CA VAL A 158 1.08 -18.80 8.26
C VAL A 158 0.08 -17.72 7.83
N GLY A 159 0.58 -16.62 7.30
CA GLY A 159 -0.28 -15.55 6.78
C GLY A 159 -1.14 -16.01 5.61
N ILE A 160 -0.54 -16.69 4.63
CA ILE A 160 -1.25 -17.25 3.46
C ILE A 160 -2.28 -18.29 3.91
N MET A 161 -1.93 -19.15 4.86
CA MET A 161 -2.87 -20.16 5.39
C MET A 161 -4.05 -19.51 6.12
N LEU A 162 -3.79 -18.52 6.98
CA LEU A 162 -4.82 -17.77 7.67
C LEU A 162 -5.72 -17.02 6.69
N GLY A 163 -5.12 -16.31 5.73
CA GLY A 163 -5.82 -15.64 4.65
C GLY A 163 -6.69 -16.60 3.84
N GLY A 164 -6.15 -17.79 3.51
CA GLY A 164 -6.89 -18.84 2.80
C GLY A 164 -8.12 -19.34 3.56
N VAL A 165 -8.00 -19.53 4.88
CA VAL A 165 -9.16 -19.91 5.73
C VAL A 165 -10.21 -18.81 5.73
N ILE A 166 -9.81 -17.55 5.91
CA ILE A 166 -10.74 -16.40 5.90
C ILE A 166 -11.39 -16.26 4.52
N ALA A 167 -10.62 -16.39 3.44
CA ALA A 167 -11.13 -16.34 2.07
C ALA A 167 -12.14 -17.48 1.79
N ALA A 168 -11.88 -18.69 2.28
CA ALA A 168 -12.81 -19.82 2.14
C ALA A 168 -14.15 -19.54 2.86
N VAL A 169 -14.10 -19.01 4.08
CA VAL A 169 -15.30 -18.59 4.84
C VAL A 169 -16.04 -17.49 4.08
N THR A 170 -15.32 -16.47 3.59
CA THR A 170 -15.88 -15.36 2.81
C THR A 170 -16.57 -15.87 1.54
N THR A 171 -15.92 -16.78 0.81
CA THR A 171 -16.46 -17.37 -0.43
C THR A 171 -17.69 -18.22 -0.15
N PHE A 172 -17.71 -19.00 0.94
CA PHE A 172 -18.88 -19.78 1.34
C PHE A 172 -20.10 -18.89 1.56
N PHE A 173 -19.96 -17.81 2.33
CA PHE A 173 -21.08 -16.88 2.55
C PHE A 173 -21.44 -16.11 1.28
N ALA A 174 -20.45 -15.67 0.48
CA ALA A 174 -20.72 -15.01 -0.80
C ALA A 174 -21.49 -15.91 -1.76
N TYR A 175 -21.17 -17.22 -1.80
CA TYR A 175 -21.93 -18.21 -2.56
C TYR A 175 -23.37 -18.34 -2.03
N ARG A 176 -23.54 -18.43 -0.71
CA ARG A 176 -24.86 -18.61 -0.07
C ARG A 176 -25.81 -17.44 -0.32
N TYR A 177 -25.29 -16.23 -0.52
CA TYR A 177 -26.05 -14.99 -0.73
C TYR A 177 -25.98 -14.46 -2.17
N ASP A 178 -25.51 -15.27 -3.14
CA ASP A 178 -25.36 -14.89 -4.56
C ASP A 178 -24.47 -13.66 -4.80
N LEU A 179 -23.44 -13.46 -3.97
CA LEU A 179 -22.53 -12.34 -4.02
C LEU A 179 -21.13 -12.68 -4.58
N LEU A 180 -20.94 -13.87 -5.21
CA LEU A 180 -19.63 -14.30 -5.73
C LEU A 180 -19.06 -13.32 -6.76
N GLN A 181 -19.87 -12.83 -7.69
CA GLN A 181 -19.42 -11.86 -8.69
C GLN A 181 -19.00 -10.54 -8.03
N THR A 182 -19.77 -10.09 -7.04
CA THR A 182 -19.47 -8.89 -6.28
C THR A 182 -18.16 -9.05 -5.49
N LEU A 183 -17.96 -10.22 -4.86
CA LEU A 183 -16.72 -10.56 -4.16
C LEU A 183 -15.51 -10.53 -5.11
N SER A 184 -15.63 -11.13 -6.30
CA SER A 184 -14.58 -11.12 -7.31
C SER A 184 -14.18 -9.69 -7.70
N ASN A 185 -15.17 -8.82 -7.90
CA ASN A 185 -14.92 -7.41 -8.23
C ASN A 185 -14.18 -6.67 -7.10
N TRP A 186 -14.49 -6.95 -5.84
CA TRP A 186 -13.78 -6.34 -4.70
C TRP A 186 -12.33 -6.82 -4.56
N MET A 187 -12.04 -8.05 -5.01
CA MET A 187 -10.69 -8.61 -4.95
C MET A 187 -9.80 -8.18 -6.14
N ILE A 188 -10.39 -7.52 -7.15
CA ILE A 188 -9.66 -6.95 -8.28
C ILE A 188 -9.47 -5.47 -8.03
N GLY A 189 -8.23 -5.01 -7.90
CA GLY A 189 -7.91 -3.59 -7.76
C GLY A 189 -8.27 -2.84 -9.03
N ASP A 190 -9.40 -2.13 -9.01
CA ASP A 190 -9.91 -1.38 -10.15
C ASP A 190 -10.18 0.08 -9.77
N PHE A 191 -9.56 0.99 -10.51
CA PHE A 191 -9.70 2.44 -10.33
C PHE A 191 -10.68 3.07 -11.34
N SER A 192 -11.25 2.29 -12.27
CA SER A 192 -12.18 2.79 -13.30
C SER A 192 -13.48 3.33 -12.71
N GLY A 193 -13.95 2.73 -11.61
CA GLY A 193 -15.15 3.15 -10.89
C GLY A 193 -14.98 4.31 -9.92
N VAL A 194 -13.77 4.90 -9.83
CA VAL A 194 -13.49 6.00 -8.90
C VAL A 194 -13.91 7.33 -9.51
N LEU A 195 -14.97 7.90 -8.94
CA LEU A 195 -15.56 9.18 -9.35
C LEU A 195 -15.59 10.15 -8.16
N ARG A 196 -15.85 11.42 -8.46
CA ARG A 196 -16.12 12.44 -7.45
C ARG A 196 -17.27 11.98 -6.52
N GLY A 197 -17.10 12.11 -5.21
CA GLY A 197 -18.03 11.62 -4.19
C GLY A 197 -17.72 10.21 -3.67
N ARG A 198 -16.72 9.51 -4.22
CA ARG A 198 -16.32 8.16 -3.79
C ARG A 198 -14.85 8.03 -3.37
N TYR A 199 -13.96 8.92 -3.81
CA TYR A 199 -12.52 8.86 -3.50
C TYR A 199 -12.14 9.64 -2.24
N GLU A 200 -13.02 10.48 -1.72
CA GLU A 200 -12.74 11.41 -0.62
C GLU A 200 -12.33 10.68 0.67
N LEU A 201 -12.79 9.45 0.85
CA LEU A 201 -12.37 8.61 1.98
C LEU A 201 -10.87 8.27 1.94
N LEU A 202 -10.24 8.28 0.76
CA LEU A 202 -8.81 8.07 0.62
C LEU A 202 -7.98 9.21 1.23
N TRP A 203 -8.54 10.39 1.50
CA TRP A 203 -7.82 11.42 2.24
C TRP A 203 -7.49 11.02 3.68
N ILE A 204 -8.28 10.11 4.28
CA ILE A 204 -7.96 9.50 5.59
C ILE A 204 -6.60 8.81 5.53
N VAL A 205 -6.29 8.20 4.39
CA VAL A 205 -5.02 7.49 4.19
C VAL A 205 -3.83 8.45 4.20
N ALA A 206 -3.99 9.67 3.67
CA ALA A 206 -2.93 10.69 3.74
C ALA A 206 -2.60 11.04 5.20
N VAL A 207 -3.61 11.16 6.06
CA VAL A 207 -3.41 11.36 7.50
C VAL A 207 -2.71 10.16 8.13
N LEU A 208 -3.08 8.93 7.75
CA LEU A 208 -2.45 7.70 8.27
C LEU A 208 -0.99 7.56 7.83
N ILE A 209 -0.64 7.96 6.60
CA ILE A 209 0.74 8.03 6.12
C ILE A 209 1.54 9.03 6.97
N LEU A 210 0.98 10.20 7.22
CA LEU A 210 1.61 11.22 8.08
C LEU A 210 1.85 10.69 9.50
N LEU A 211 0.86 10.03 10.10
CA LEU A 211 1.01 9.38 11.40
C LEU A 211 2.09 8.29 11.37
N GLY A 212 2.16 7.49 10.31
CA GLY A 212 3.22 6.52 10.08
C GLY A 212 4.61 7.16 10.03
N LEU A 213 4.73 8.30 9.34
CA LEU A 213 5.96 9.07 9.25
C LEU A 213 6.38 9.66 10.61
N LEU A 214 5.43 10.22 11.37
CA LEU A 214 5.68 10.77 12.71
C LEU A 214 6.09 9.67 13.70
N ALA A 215 5.58 8.45 13.53
CA ALA A 215 5.92 7.30 14.35
C ALA A 215 7.12 6.48 13.80
N ALA A 216 7.75 6.89 12.70
CA ALA A 216 8.76 6.13 11.98
C ALA A 216 9.95 5.71 12.87
N ASP A 217 10.46 6.60 13.72
CA ASP A 217 11.57 6.29 14.61
C ASP A 217 11.17 5.18 15.62
N ARG A 218 9.93 5.20 16.12
CA ARG A 218 9.40 4.16 17.03
C ARG A 218 9.27 2.81 16.34
N PHE A 219 8.83 2.79 15.08
CA PHE A 219 8.75 1.55 14.30
C PHE A 219 10.14 1.01 13.94
N THR A 220 11.10 1.87 13.64
CA THR A 220 12.49 1.46 13.39
C THR A 220 13.06 0.73 14.61
N VAL A 221 12.88 1.29 15.79
CA VAL A 221 13.35 0.68 17.05
C VAL A 221 12.57 -0.60 17.37
N ALA A 222 11.24 -0.61 17.19
CA ALA A 222 10.42 -1.79 17.42
C ALA A 222 10.79 -2.97 16.49
N GLY A 223 11.20 -2.68 15.26
CA GLY A 223 11.72 -3.68 14.32
C GLY A 223 12.99 -4.39 14.79
N MET A 224 13.79 -3.77 15.68
CA MET A 224 14.98 -4.40 16.27
C MET A 224 14.65 -5.42 17.36
N GLY A 225 13.43 -5.38 17.91
CA GLY A 225 12.96 -6.35 18.88
C GLY A 225 12.43 -5.77 20.18
N GLN A 226 11.71 -6.64 20.92
CA GLN A 226 11.07 -6.24 22.16
C GLN A 226 12.08 -5.79 23.23
N ASP A 227 13.11 -6.61 23.46
CA ASP A 227 14.13 -6.33 24.49
C ASP A 227 14.88 -5.04 24.19
N PHE A 228 15.30 -4.85 22.94
CA PHE A 228 15.99 -3.64 22.49
C PHE A 228 15.10 -2.40 22.64
N THR A 229 13.83 -2.51 22.25
CA THR A 229 12.84 -1.42 22.35
C THR A 229 12.59 -1.01 23.80
N THR A 230 12.45 -1.99 24.69
CA THR A 230 12.21 -1.76 26.12
C THR A 230 13.42 -1.13 26.79
N ASN A 231 14.64 -1.59 26.46
CA ASN A 231 15.89 -1.04 26.99
C ASN A 231 16.11 0.43 26.58
N LEU A 232 15.56 0.86 25.43
CA LEU A 232 15.54 2.26 25.01
C LEU A 232 14.38 3.08 25.59
N GLY A 233 13.62 2.52 26.55
CA GLY A 233 12.52 3.21 27.22
C GLY A 233 11.23 3.33 26.41
N LEU A 234 11.12 2.67 25.24
CA LEU A 234 9.94 2.68 24.42
C LEU A 234 9.00 1.53 24.78
N ASN A 235 7.69 1.80 24.76
CA ASN A 235 6.69 0.76 24.97
C ASN A 235 6.43 -0.01 23.69
N TYR A 236 7.04 -1.20 23.57
CA TYR A 236 6.89 -2.08 22.40
C TYR A 236 5.44 -2.37 22.06
N GLY A 237 4.60 -2.71 23.05
CA GLY A 237 3.20 -3.04 22.84
C GLY A 237 2.36 -1.87 22.33
N ARG A 238 2.64 -0.63 22.75
CA ARG A 238 1.96 0.56 22.22
C ARG A 238 2.38 0.83 20.78
N THR A 239 3.66 0.69 20.45
CA THR A 239 4.17 0.89 19.09
C THR A 239 3.58 -0.16 18.13
N MET A 240 3.54 -1.43 18.55
CA MET A 240 2.93 -2.50 17.75
C MET A 240 1.43 -2.28 17.54
N ARG A 241 0.67 -1.85 18.55
CA ARG A 241 -0.75 -1.52 18.39
C ARG A 241 -0.98 -0.35 17.43
N LEU A 242 -0.15 0.70 17.51
CA LEU A 242 -0.25 1.83 16.59
C LEU A 242 -0.02 1.38 15.14
N GLY A 243 1.03 0.59 14.88
CA GLY A 243 1.31 0.05 13.56
C GLY A 243 0.17 -0.82 13.03
N LEU A 244 -0.39 -1.69 13.89
CA LEU A 244 -1.55 -2.52 13.57
C LEU A 244 -2.75 -1.67 13.12
N ILE A 245 -3.09 -0.63 13.89
CA ILE A 245 -4.20 0.27 13.58
C ILE A 245 -3.97 0.97 12.25
N ILE A 246 -2.78 1.54 12.02
CA ILE A 246 -2.44 2.23 10.76
C ILE A 246 -2.56 1.28 9.58
N VAL A 247 -1.94 0.09 9.64
CA VAL A 247 -1.96 -0.89 8.55
C VAL A 247 -3.40 -1.35 8.24
N SER A 248 -4.16 -1.70 9.28
CA SER A 248 -5.53 -2.19 9.09
C SER A 248 -6.49 -1.14 8.55
N LEU A 249 -6.37 0.11 9.02
CA LEU A 249 -7.16 1.23 8.50
C LEU A 249 -6.81 1.52 7.04
N ILE A 250 -5.52 1.58 6.69
CA ILE A 250 -5.08 1.76 5.30
C ILE A 250 -5.64 0.65 4.42
N SER A 251 -5.47 -0.61 4.82
CA SER A 251 -5.94 -1.75 4.04
C SER A 251 -7.46 -1.73 3.84
N ALA A 252 -8.22 -1.43 4.90
CA ALA A 252 -9.67 -1.38 4.80
C ALA A 252 -10.17 -0.22 3.92
N VAL A 253 -9.59 0.98 4.06
CA VAL A 253 -9.96 2.14 3.22
C VAL A 253 -9.64 1.86 1.76
N VAL A 254 -8.46 1.33 1.45
CA VAL A 254 -8.07 1.02 0.07
C VAL A 254 -8.95 -0.08 -0.51
N VAL A 255 -9.14 -1.20 0.20
CA VAL A 255 -9.98 -2.32 -0.29
C VAL A 255 -11.43 -1.89 -0.52
N THR A 256 -12.00 -1.05 0.36
CA THR A 256 -13.37 -0.55 0.19
C THR A 256 -13.55 0.42 -0.96
N THR A 257 -12.51 1.14 -1.34
CA THR A 257 -12.59 2.19 -2.38
C THR A 257 -12.15 1.72 -3.76
N VAL A 258 -11.08 0.94 -3.83
CA VAL A 258 -10.45 0.55 -5.11
C VAL A 258 -10.20 -0.96 -5.23
N GLY A 259 -10.49 -1.74 -4.19
CA GLY A 259 -10.22 -3.17 -4.17
C GLY A 259 -8.80 -3.53 -3.71
N ALA A 260 -8.44 -4.79 -3.84
CA ALA A 260 -7.13 -5.29 -3.44
C ALA A 260 -6.03 -4.84 -4.40
N VAL A 261 -4.91 -4.38 -3.83
CA VAL A 261 -3.73 -3.90 -4.56
C VAL A 261 -2.55 -4.81 -4.21
N PRO A 262 -2.33 -5.90 -4.96
CA PRO A 262 -1.35 -6.93 -4.60
C PRO A 262 0.09 -6.49 -4.89
N PHE A 263 1.06 -7.12 -4.19
CA PHE A 263 2.51 -6.96 -4.34
C PHE A 263 3.08 -5.58 -4.05
N LEU A 264 2.27 -4.53 -3.97
CA LEU A 264 2.76 -3.16 -3.79
C LEU A 264 3.51 -3.00 -2.47
N GLY A 265 2.90 -3.47 -1.37
CA GLY A 265 3.48 -3.41 -0.04
C GLY A 265 4.67 -4.36 0.15
N LEU A 266 4.88 -5.27 -0.79
CA LEU A 266 6.03 -6.19 -0.80
C LEU A 266 7.18 -5.62 -1.63
N VAL A 267 6.91 -5.25 -2.88
CA VAL A 267 7.94 -4.89 -3.87
C VAL A 267 8.56 -3.53 -3.57
N VAL A 268 7.72 -2.52 -3.38
CA VAL A 268 8.20 -1.14 -3.24
C VAL A 268 9.07 -0.93 -2.00
N PRO A 269 8.68 -1.38 -0.78
CA PRO A 269 9.55 -1.22 0.38
C PRO A 269 10.88 -1.96 0.24
N ASN A 270 10.87 -3.14 -0.39
CA ASN A 270 12.11 -3.90 -0.62
C ASN A 270 13.05 -3.18 -1.60
N ILE A 271 12.54 -2.57 -2.68
CA ILE A 271 13.35 -1.75 -3.59
C ILE A 271 13.94 -0.55 -2.84
N VAL A 272 13.12 0.17 -2.07
CA VAL A 272 13.55 1.34 -1.30
C VAL A 272 14.61 0.97 -0.26
N SER A 273 14.43 -0.14 0.45
CA SER A 273 15.39 -0.63 1.43
C SER A 273 16.75 -0.98 0.79
N LEU A 274 16.76 -1.55 -0.42
CA LEU A 274 17.99 -1.84 -1.16
C LEU A 274 18.75 -0.57 -1.59
N ILE A 275 18.03 0.52 -1.88
CA ILE A 275 18.64 1.76 -2.39
C ILE A 275 19.01 2.70 -1.24
N PHE A 276 18.14 2.86 -0.24
CA PHE A 276 18.24 3.89 0.80
C PHE A 276 18.49 3.34 2.21
N GLY A 277 18.50 2.00 2.37
CA GLY A 277 18.66 1.31 3.66
C GLY A 277 17.35 1.27 4.47
N ASP A 278 17.47 0.74 5.70
CA ASP A 278 16.33 0.37 6.54
C ASP A 278 15.90 1.46 7.55
N ASN A 279 16.45 2.67 7.44
CA ASN A 279 16.01 3.78 8.30
C ASN A 279 14.63 4.28 7.87
N LEU A 280 13.60 3.97 8.67
CA LEU A 280 12.21 4.24 8.32
C LEU A 280 11.92 5.71 8.06
N ARG A 281 12.49 6.62 8.86
CA ARG A 281 12.29 8.06 8.68
C ARG A 281 12.74 8.55 7.31
N ARG A 282 13.77 7.92 6.73
CA ARG A 282 14.22 8.17 5.35
C ARG A 282 13.45 7.34 4.33
N ALA A 283 13.12 6.08 4.68
CA ALA A 283 12.47 5.15 3.77
C ALA A 283 11.00 5.49 3.50
N VAL A 284 10.21 5.97 4.49
CA VAL A 284 8.78 6.27 4.32
C VAL A 284 8.50 7.25 3.17
N PRO A 285 9.15 8.42 3.07
CA PRO A 285 8.90 9.34 1.95
C PRO A 285 9.22 8.72 0.59
N TRP A 286 10.32 7.99 0.48
CA TRP A 286 10.68 7.28 -0.75
C TRP A 286 9.71 6.17 -1.09
N THR A 287 9.30 5.38 -0.09
CA THR A 287 8.32 4.31 -0.26
C THR A 287 6.98 4.86 -0.74
N ALA A 288 6.53 5.98 -0.18
CA ALA A 288 5.33 6.65 -0.62
C ALA A 288 5.42 7.10 -2.09
N LEU A 289 6.49 7.80 -2.47
CA LEU A 289 6.67 8.28 -3.85
C LEU A 289 6.83 7.13 -4.85
N PHE A 290 7.61 6.10 -4.52
CA PHE A 290 7.77 4.92 -5.38
C PHE A 290 6.45 4.14 -5.50
N GLY A 291 5.68 4.04 -4.41
CA GLY A 291 4.35 3.43 -4.43
C GLY A 291 3.39 4.15 -5.36
N ALA A 292 3.31 5.48 -5.26
CA ALA A 292 2.51 6.30 -6.17
C ALA A 292 2.95 6.13 -7.63
N ALA A 293 4.26 6.22 -7.90
CA ALA A 293 4.82 6.07 -9.25
C ALA A 293 4.49 4.69 -9.84
N PHE A 294 4.65 3.62 -9.06
CA PHE A 294 4.41 2.26 -9.52
C PHE A 294 2.94 2.05 -9.90
N VAL A 295 2.00 2.48 -9.06
CA VAL A 295 0.57 2.35 -9.37
C VAL A 295 0.16 3.24 -10.55
N LEU A 296 0.70 4.48 -10.66
CA LEU A 296 0.47 5.36 -11.82
C LEU A 296 0.93 4.71 -13.13
N VAL A 297 2.11 4.10 -13.15
CA VAL A 297 2.62 3.38 -14.32
C VAL A 297 1.70 2.20 -14.66
N CYS A 298 1.31 1.41 -13.67
CA CYS A 298 0.38 0.29 -13.88
C CYS A 298 -0.99 0.75 -14.39
N ASP A 299 -1.51 1.88 -13.89
CA ASP A 299 -2.76 2.48 -14.32
C ASP A 299 -2.70 2.97 -15.77
N ILE A 300 -1.62 3.63 -16.17
CA ILE A 300 -1.39 4.05 -17.56
C ILE A 300 -1.30 2.82 -18.48
N ILE A 301 -0.53 1.80 -18.10
CA ILE A 301 -0.44 0.53 -18.86
C ILE A 301 -1.82 -0.11 -19.00
N GLY A 302 -2.59 -0.21 -17.91
CA GLY A 302 -3.94 -0.80 -17.93
C GLY A 302 -4.90 -0.09 -18.87
N ARG A 303 -4.76 1.23 -19.02
CA ARG A 303 -5.57 2.06 -19.93
C ARG A 303 -5.11 2.04 -21.39
N THR A 304 -3.85 1.68 -21.66
CA THR A 304 -3.26 1.77 -23.00
C THR A 304 -3.13 0.42 -23.70
N ILE A 305 -2.92 -0.67 -22.94
CA ILE A 305 -2.54 -1.99 -23.49
C ILE A 305 -3.64 -2.61 -24.38
N ARG A 306 -4.92 -2.33 -24.12
CA ARG A 306 -6.07 -2.88 -24.88
C ARG A 306 -7.08 -1.80 -25.27
N TYR A 307 -6.59 -0.64 -25.65
CA TYR A 307 -7.47 0.46 -26.05
C TYR A 307 -8.58 0.02 -27.03
N PRO A 308 -9.86 0.45 -26.88
CA PRO A 308 -10.42 1.37 -25.87
C PRO A 308 -10.84 0.73 -24.53
N TYR A 309 -10.59 -0.57 -24.36
CA TYR A 309 -10.94 -1.29 -23.12
C TYR A 309 -9.87 -1.09 -22.08
N GLU A 310 -10.28 -0.95 -20.81
CA GLU A 310 -9.36 -0.83 -19.70
C GLU A 310 -9.11 -2.19 -19.04
N VAL A 311 -7.85 -2.48 -18.73
CA VAL A 311 -7.46 -3.63 -17.89
C VAL A 311 -7.35 -3.15 -16.45
N PRO A 312 -7.99 -3.83 -15.48
CA PRO A 312 -7.89 -3.45 -14.06
C PRO A 312 -6.45 -3.34 -13.59
N VAL A 313 -6.15 -2.27 -12.88
CA VAL A 313 -4.78 -1.95 -12.40
C VAL A 313 -4.20 -3.08 -11.56
N GLY A 314 -5.04 -3.74 -10.73
CA GLY A 314 -4.63 -4.87 -9.91
C GLY A 314 -4.11 -6.06 -10.70
N MET A 315 -4.65 -6.32 -11.91
CA MET A 315 -4.13 -7.36 -12.80
C MET A 315 -2.74 -7.01 -13.34
N VAL A 316 -2.55 -5.77 -13.81
CA VAL A 316 -1.24 -5.28 -14.29
C VAL A 316 -0.21 -5.35 -13.16
N MET A 317 -0.60 -4.92 -11.96
CA MET A 317 0.25 -4.97 -10.77
C MET A 317 0.60 -6.38 -10.36
N SER A 318 -0.33 -7.33 -10.46
CA SER A 318 -0.06 -8.75 -10.14
C SER A 318 1.04 -9.32 -11.01
N VAL A 319 1.02 -9.03 -12.32
CA VAL A 319 2.04 -9.50 -13.26
C VAL A 319 3.37 -8.80 -13.02
N LEU A 320 3.39 -7.45 -13.03
CA LEU A 320 4.63 -6.68 -12.86
C LEU A 320 5.23 -6.87 -11.47
N GLY A 321 4.39 -6.91 -10.43
CA GLY A 321 4.83 -7.13 -9.05
C GLY A 321 5.45 -8.50 -8.85
N ALA A 322 4.84 -9.57 -9.41
CA ALA A 322 5.38 -10.92 -9.33
C ALA A 322 6.75 -11.02 -10.04
N VAL A 323 6.87 -10.46 -11.24
CA VAL A 323 8.14 -10.45 -11.99
C VAL A 323 9.22 -9.68 -11.22
N LEU A 324 8.91 -8.47 -10.74
CA LEU A 324 9.86 -7.66 -9.97
C LEU A 324 10.27 -8.37 -8.68
N PHE A 325 9.34 -9.02 -8.00
CA PHE A 325 9.63 -9.77 -6.78
C PHE A 325 10.54 -10.96 -7.04
N LEU A 326 10.31 -11.72 -8.11
CA LEU A 326 11.19 -12.81 -8.52
C LEU A 326 12.60 -12.32 -8.83
N VAL A 327 12.73 -11.21 -9.56
CA VAL A 327 14.04 -10.59 -9.85
C VAL A 327 14.75 -10.18 -8.56
N LEU A 328 14.04 -9.59 -7.59
CA LEU A 328 14.60 -9.20 -6.29
C LEU A 328 15.14 -10.40 -5.50
N ILE A 329 14.40 -11.52 -5.49
CA ILE A 329 14.83 -12.75 -4.80
C ILE A 329 16.07 -13.35 -5.47
N LEU A 330 16.06 -13.48 -6.79
CA LEU A 330 17.17 -14.08 -7.55
C LEU A 330 18.45 -13.24 -7.44
N ARG A 331 18.33 -11.91 -7.49
CA ARG A 331 19.49 -11.00 -7.37
C ARG A 331 20.17 -11.10 -6.00
N LYS A 332 19.40 -11.30 -4.93
CA LYS A 332 19.92 -11.43 -3.56
C LYS A 332 20.69 -12.75 -3.34
N ARG A 333 20.47 -13.77 -4.18
CA ARG A 333 21.17 -15.07 -4.11
C ARG A 333 22.57 -15.00 -4.73
N ASN A 334 22.84 -14.00 -5.57
CA ASN A 334 24.11 -13.83 -6.28
C ASN A 334 25.03 -12.75 -5.65
N ALA A 335 24.62 -12.13 -4.55
CA ALA A 335 25.39 -11.17 -3.74
C ALA A 335 25.71 -11.76 -2.36
#